data_8f4525be7116624e6c3b29dd5be903b2
#
_entry.id   8f4525be7116624e6c3b29dd5be903b2
#
_cell.length_a   1.000
_cell.length_b   1.000
_cell.length_c   1.000
_cell.angle_alpha   90.00
_cell.angle_beta   90.00
_cell.angle_gamma   90.00
#
_symmetry.space_group_name_H-M   'P 1'
#
loop_
_entity.id
_entity.type
_entity.pdbx_description
1 polymer ?
#
loop_
_entity_poly.entity_id
_entity_poly.type
_entity_poly.pdbx_seq_one_letter_code
_entity_poly.pdbx_strand_id
1 'polypeptide(L)'
;MNSAESGAEPADPILADGRRADRIEAMSRPERARAPAELQPETSPGHGIAADLIAVLVAVTGGEPRVLTLQDARALPSGPFELAHRSLQSGLRAWVERQTHHPLGYVEQLYTFADRDRGLGSDQRVISISYLGLTREQPAAGDYEASWQSWYLYFPWEDQRLGVPAIIDDVLLPNLTAFAEAAPNRLLRQERLNRIAVTFGLDGKPWNEELVLQRYELLYEAGLIPEARRAKPELGPAPVPSRSMVLDHRRILATGIARLRAKIKYHPVVFELLPDTFTLLQLQRCVEALAGRLVHKQNFRRLVEQQQLVEETGQMSQDTRGRPAKLFRFRREILTERAIVGTKLPISRS
;
A
#
# COMPACT_ATOMS: atom_id res chain seq x y z
N MET A 1 22.97 22.41 -61.33
CA MET A 1 23.14 21.34 -62.34
C MET A 1 22.25 20.26 -61.84
N ASN A 2 21.09 20.32 -62.36
CA ASN A 2 20.39 19.41 -63.31
C ASN A 2 20.06 18.07 -62.68
N SER A 3 18.91 17.71 -62.54
CA SER A 3 17.64 17.61 -63.31
C SER A 3 17.09 16.25 -62.97
N ALA A 4 15.91 16.10 -62.41
CA ALA A 4 14.64 15.94 -63.14
C ALA A 4 14.50 14.53 -63.71
N GLU A 5 13.50 13.82 -63.60
CA GLU A 5 12.10 13.79 -63.92
C GLU A 5 11.66 12.34 -63.88
N SER A 6 10.51 12.03 -63.47
CA SER A 6 9.20 11.93 -64.12
C SER A 6 8.86 10.44 -64.34
N GLY A 7 7.78 9.90 -63.99
CA GLY A 7 6.37 10.05 -64.36
C GLY A 7 5.89 8.63 -64.61
N ALA A 8 4.79 8.20 -64.38
CA ALA A 8 3.40 8.40 -64.66
C ALA A 8 2.69 7.02 -64.67
N GLU A 9 1.53 6.98 -64.09
CA GLU A 9 0.41 6.08 -64.43
C GLU A 9 0.02 6.09 -65.91
N PRO A 10 -0.74 5.16 -66.50
CA PRO A 10 -2.17 5.10 -66.23
C PRO A 10 -2.94 3.77 -66.47
N ALA A 11 -4.15 3.74 -65.87
CA ALA A 11 -5.47 3.49 -66.43
C ALA A 11 -5.94 2.11 -66.93
N ASP A 12 -7.12 1.77 -66.41
CA ASP A 12 -8.18 0.89 -66.94
C ASP A 12 -8.52 1.04 -68.44
N PRO A 13 -9.18 0.06 -69.08
CA PRO A 13 -10.63 0.06 -69.16
C PRO A 13 -11.34 -1.33 -69.30
N ILE A 14 -12.52 -1.53 -68.68
CA ILE A 14 -13.92 -1.40 -69.19
C ILE A 14 -14.37 -2.40 -70.29
N LEU A 15 -15.63 -2.94 -70.04
CA LEU A 15 -16.66 -3.49 -70.91
C LEU A 15 -16.59 -5.03 -71.21
N ALA A 16 -17.65 -5.76 -71.32
CA ALA A 16 -19.10 -5.66 -71.14
C ALA A 16 -19.74 -6.98 -71.60
N ASP A 17 -20.96 -7.15 -71.17
CA ASP A 17 -22.07 -7.88 -71.92
C ASP A 17 -22.08 -9.42 -71.80
N GLY A 18 -23.15 -10.02 -71.41
CA GLY A 18 -24.57 -9.86 -71.54
C GLY A 18 -25.30 -11.19 -71.65
N ARG A 19 -26.49 -11.19 -71.10
CA ARG A 19 -27.70 -12.01 -71.49
C ARG A 19 -28.01 -13.31 -70.73
N ARG A 20 -29.12 -13.15 -69.95
CA ARG A 20 -30.43 -13.82 -70.07
C ARG A 20 -30.45 -15.33 -69.74
N ALA A 21 -31.27 -15.80 -68.94
CA ALA A 21 -32.67 -15.71 -68.57
C ALA A 21 -33.11 -17.11 -68.04
N ASP A 22 -33.99 -17.06 -67.07
CA ASP A 22 -35.04 -18.00 -66.73
C ASP A 22 -34.70 -19.45 -66.27
N ARG A 23 -34.95 -19.69 -64.98
CA ARG A 23 -36.02 -20.62 -64.62
C ARG A 23 -36.34 -20.56 -63.13
N ILE A 24 -37.62 -20.39 -62.89
CA ILE A 24 -38.35 -20.37 -61.65
C ILE A 24 -38.49 -21.81 -61.09
N GLU A 25 -38.67 -21.87 -59.75
CA GLU A 25 -39.21 -22.94 -58.92
C GLU A 25 -38.30 -24.05 -58.41
N ALA A 26 -38.00 -23.93 -57.11
CA ALA A 26 -38.36 -24.98 -56.15
C ALA A 26 -38.25 -24.47 -54.73
N MET A 27 -39.39 -24.38 -54.04
CA MET A 27 -39.54 -24.11 -52.61
C MET A 27 -38.65 -25.09 -51.81
N SER A 28 -37.79 -24.54 -50.95
CA SER A 28 -37.15 -25.31 -49.88
C SER A 28 -37.11 -24.48 -48.58
N ARG A 29 -37.64 -25.09 -47.58
CA ARG A 29 -37.85 -24.66 -46.18
C ARG A 29 -36.72 -23.83 -45.60
N PRO A 30 -36.99 -22.88 -44.68
CA PRO A 30 -35.98 -22.17 -43.96
C PRO A 30 -35.28 -23.13 -42.99
N GLU A 31 -33.99 -23.25 -43.19
CA GLU A 31 -33.05 -23.93 -42.26
C GLU A 31 -33.09 -23.19 -40.93
N ARG A 32 -33.55 -23.85 -39.89
CA ARG A 32 -33.52 -23.31 -38.53
C ARG A 32 -32.05 -23.00 -38.19
N ALA A 33 -31.76 -21.71 -37.96
CA ALA A 33 -30.51 -21.27 -37.36
C ALA A 33 -30.29 -22.07 -36.08
N ARG A 34 -29.22 -22.86 -36.06
CA ARG A 34 -28.70 -23.48 -34.84
C ARG A 34 -28.34 -22.36 -33.85
N ALA A 35 -28.99 -22.38 -32.69
CA ALA A 35 -28.58 -21.59 -31.54
C ALA A 35 -27.08 -21.82 -31.28
N PRO A 36 -26.30 -20.77 -30.92
CA PRO A 36 -24.93 -20.95 -30.54
C PRO A 36 -24.89 -21.94 -29.37
N ALA A 37 -24.01 -22.92 -29.48
CA ALA A 37 -23.77 -23.89 -28.43
C ALA A 37 -23.44 -23.10 -27.14
N GLU A 38 -24.23 -23.29 -26.10
CA GLU A 38 -23.91 -22.86 -24.76
C GLU A 38 -22.51 -23.42 -24.42
N LEU A 39 -21.54 -22.54 -24.28
CA LEU A 39 -20.26 -22.86 -23.68
C LEU A 39 -20.54 -23.30 -22.24
N GLN A 40 -20.71 -24.62 -22.07
CA GLN A 40 -20.67 -25.20 -20.74
C GLN A 40 -19.25 -24.98 -20.23
N PRO A 41 -19.09 -24.36 -19.05
CA PRO A 41 -17.76 -24.24 -18.46
C PRO A 41 -17.24 -25.67 -18.21
N GLU A 42 -16.17 -26.05 -18.90
CA GLU A 42 -15.44 -27.28 -18.58
C GLU A 42 -15.01 -27.16 -17.12
N THR A 43 -15.67 -27.88 -16.24
CA THR A 43 -15.27 -28.08 -14.86
C THR A 43 -14.05 -28.99 -14.85
N SER A 44 -12.89 -28.40 -15.07
CA SER A 44 -11.63 -29.05 -14.74
C SER A 44 -11.58 -29.28 -13.24
N PRO A 45 -11.20 -30.46 -12.74
CA PRO A 45 -11.20 -30.74 -11.32
C PRO A 45 -10.13 -29.89 -10.63
N GLY A 46 -10.59 -28.91 -9.82
CA GLY A 46 -9.94 -28.61 -8.58
C GLY A 46 -8.76 -27.66 -8.50
N HIS A 47 -8.54 -26.72 -9.43
CA HIS A 47 -7.62 -25.60 -9.17
C HIS A 47 -8.42 -24.34 -8.78
N GLY A 48 -8.99 -24.36 -7.58
CA GLY A 48 -9.71 -23.20 -7.06
C GLY A 48 -8.74 -22.05 -6.73
N ILE A 49 -9.09 -20.82 -7.13
CA ILE A 49 -8.41 -19.63 -6.65
C ILE A 49 -9.11 -19.20 -5.36
N ALA A 50 -8.37 -19.16 -4.24
CA ALA A 50 -8.84 -18.58 -3.00
C ALA A 50 -8.48 -17.10 -2.93
N ALA A 51 -9.34 -16.28 -2.34
CA ALA A 51 -9.06 -14.87 -2.08
C ALA A 51 -9.07 -14.61 -0.59
N ASP A 52 -8.00 -14.00 -0.07
CA ASP A 52 -7.89 -13.55 1.32
C ASP A 52 -7.95 -12.04 1.41
N LEU A 53 -8.66 -11.55 2.41
CA LEU A 53 -8.75 -10.13 2.74
C LEU A 53 -7.86 -9.84 3.94
N ILE A 54 -6.99 -8.83 3.83
CA ILE A 54 -6.02 -8.50 4.88
C ILE A 54 -6.14 -7.01 5.22
N ALA A 55 -6.24 -6.68 6.52
CA ALA A 55 -6.36 -5.31 7.00
C ALA A 55 -5.08 -4.81 7.67
N VAL A 56 -4.54 -3.69 7.19
CA VAL A 56 -3.54 -2.88 7.90
C VAL A 56 -4.30 -1.79 8.65
N LEU A 57 -4.60 -2.03 9.93
CA LEU A 57 -5.28 -1.06 10.78
C LEU A 57 -4.26 -0.23 11.54
N VAL A 58 -4.30 1.08 11.33
CA VAL A 58 -3.35 2.03 11.92
C VAL A 58 -4.05 2.96 12.88
N ALA A 59 -3.41 3.19 14.02
CA ALA A 59 -3.75 4.20 15.02
C ALA A 59 -2.48 4.99 15.41
N VAL A 60 -2.65 6.14 16.07
CA VAL A 60 -1.56 6.88 16.71
C VAL A 60 -1.94 7.19 18.15
N THR A 61 -1.16 6.66 19.09
CA THR A 61 -1.39 6.83 20.52
C THR A 61 -0.11 7.27 21.22
N GLY A 62 -0.18 8.34 21.99
CA GLY A 62 1.01 8.85 22.71
C GLY A 62 2.15 9.31 21.81
N GLY A 63 1.88 9.65 20.55
CA GLY A 63 2.91 10.01 19.56
C GLY A 63 3.61 8.79 18.95
N GLU A 64 3.06 7.56 19.13
CA GLU A 64 3.54 6.33 18.53
C GLU A 64 2.57 5.80 17.49
N PRO A 65 3.03 5.48 16.27
CA PRO A 65 2.21 4.84 15.25
C PRO A 65 2.04 3.37 15.58
N ARG A 66 0.81 2.92 15.64
CA ARG A 66 0.45 1.55 16.04
C ARG A 66 -0.29 0.82 14.94
N VAL A 67 -0.05 -0.46 14.85
CA VAL A 67 -0.78 -1.38 13.98
C VAL A 67 -1.47 -2.44 14.82
N LEU A 68 -2.74 -2.74 14.50
CA LEU A 68 -3.46 -3.83 15.14
C LEU A 68 -2.99 -5.17 14.59
N THR A 69 -2.68 -6.08 15.48
CA THR A 69 -2.10 -7.39 15.16
C THR A 69 -2.77 -8.49 15.95
N LEU A 70 -2.64 -9.70 15.46
CA LEU A 70 -3.13 -10.96 16.02
C LEU A 70 -1.96 -11.93 16.24
N GLN A 71 -2.23 -13.09 16.88
CA GLN A 71 -1.29 -14.20 17.00
C GLN A 71 0.07 -13.77 17.57
N ASP A 72 0.07 -13.24 18.78
CA ASP A 72 1.28 -12.73 19.42
C ASP A 72 2.04 -11.71 18.54
N ALA A 73 1.29 -10.76 17.98
CA ALA A 73 1.81 -9.68 17.14
C ALA A 73 2.52 -10.16 15.86
N ARG A 74 2.18 -11.33 15.34
CA ARG A 74 2.79 -11.93 14.15
C ARG A 74 1.90 -11.89 12.90
N ALA A 75 0.61 -11.59 13.03
CA ALA A 75 -0.33 -11.55 11.92
C ALA A 75 -1.11 -10.23 11.89
N LEU A 76 -1.50 -9.81 10.70
CA LEU A 76 -2.51 -8.76 10.50
C LEU A 76 -3.90 -9.41 10.54
N PRO A 77 -4.96 -8.68 10.94
CA PRO A 77 -6.33 -9.15 10.80
C PRO A 77 -6.62 -9.57 9.37
N SER A 78 -7.07 -10.81 9.17
CA SER A 78 -7.28 -11.38 7.84
C SER A 78 -8.26 -12.54 7.86
N GLY A 79 -8.84 -12.84 6.70
CA GLY A 79 -9.69 -14.00 6.51
C GLY A 79 -10.12 -14.17 5.06
N PRO A 80 -10.65 -15.36 4.69
CA PRO A 80 -11.06 -15.67 3.34
C PRO A 80 -12.23 -14.78 2.87
N PHE A 81 -12.24 -14.48 1.58
CA PHE A 81 -13.41 -13.88 0.94
C PHE A 81 -14.42 -14.99 0.65
N GLU A 82 -15.50 -14.99 1.42
CA GLU A 82 -16.55 -16.02 1.36
C GLU A 82 -17.70 -15.61 0.44
N LEU A 83 -18.42 -16.60 -0.10
CA LEU A 83 -19.59 -16.37 -0.95
C LEU A 83 -20.70 -15.57 -0.27
N ALA A 84 -20.80 -15.63 1.06
CA ALA A 84 -21.74 -14.84 1.86
C ALA A 84 -21.42 -13.35 1.90
N HIS A 85 -20.20 -12.94 1.54
CA HIS A 85 -19.79 -11.55 1.57
C HIS A 85 -20.33 -10.80 0.33
N ARG A 86 -21.13 -9.76 0.57
CA ARG A 86 -21.71 -8.93 -0.50
C ARG A 86 -20.64 -8.20 -1.34
N SER A 87 -19.52 -7.84 -0.74
CA SER A 87 -18.38 -7.16 -1.38
C SER A 87 -17.09 -7.45 -0.63
N LEU A 88 -15.94 -7.19 -1.28
CA LEU A 88 -14.63 -7.31 -0.64
C LEU A 88 -14.54 -6.46 0.64
N GLN A 89 -15.06 -5.23 0.60
CA GLN A 89 -15.07 -4.34 1.76
C GLN A 89 -15.97 -4.84 2.89
N SER A 90 -17.16 -5.38 2.57
CA SER A 90 -18.05 -5.93 3.60
C SER A 90 -17.46 -7.18 4.25
N GLY A 91 -16.80 -8.04 3.46
CA GLY A 91 -16.07 -9.19 3.98
C GLY A 91 -14.93 -8.80 4.92
N LEU A 92 -14.11 -7.81 4.52
CA LEU A 92 -13.04 -7.28 5.35
C LEU A 92 -13.58 -6.74 6.69
N ARG A 93 -14.65 -5.91 6.65
CA ARG A 93 -15.26 -5.35 7.86
C ARG A 93 -15.77 -6.45 8.79
N ALA A 94 -16.44 -7.47 8.24
CA ALA A 94 -16.93 -8.61 9.02
C ALA A 94 -15.79 -9.37 9.71
N TRP A 95 -14.67 -9.59 9.01
CA TRP A 95 -13.50 -10.26 9.58
C TRP A 95 -12.83 -9.44 10.68
N VAL A 96 -12.58 -8.14 10.42
CA VAL A 96 -11.96 -7.27 11.41
C VAL A 96 -12.83 -7.15 12.65
N GLU A 97 -14.13 -6.90 12.50
CA GLU A 97 -15.05 -6.79 13.62
C GLU A 97 -15.11 -8.09 14.44
N ARG A 98 -15.19 -9.26 13.79
CA ARG A 98 -15.17 -10.56 14.45
C ARG A 98 -13.88 -10.81 15.23
N GLN A 99 -12.72 -10.46 14.64
CA GLN A 99 -11.42 -10.78 15.23
C GLN A 99 -10.99 -9.78 16.30
N THR A 100 -11.44 -8.53 16.23
CA THR A 100 -10.89 -7.44 17.02
C THR A 100 -11.93 -6.63 17.79
N HIS A 101 -13.21 -6.84 17.50
CA HIS A 101 -14.35 -6.01 17.98
C HIS A 101 -14.16 -4.52 17.68
N HIS A 102 -13.38 -4.20 16.64
CA HIS A 102 -13.03 -2.84 16.27
C HIS A 102 -13.77 -2.40 15.01
N PRO A 103 -14.68 -1.42 15.09
CA PRO A 103 -15.39 -0.93 13.90
C PRO A 103 -14.44 -0.18 12.99
N LEU A 104 -14.48 -0.50 11.69
CA LEU A 104 -13.67 0.20 10.69
C LEU A 104 -14.31 1.51 10.26
N GLY A 105 -13.61 2.63 10.45
CA GLY A 105 -13.92 3.93 9.88
C GLY A 105 -13.49 4.03 8.42
N TYR A 106 -12.45 4.81 8.18
CA TYR A 106 -11.82 4.96 6.87
C TYR A 106 -11.17 3.64 6.41
N VAL A 107 -11.47 3.21 5.17
CA VAL A 107 -10.89 2.01 4.55
C VAL A 107 -10.58 2.30 3.09
N GLU A 108 -9.37 1.97 2.65
CA GLU A 108 -8.90 2.09 1.28
C GLU A 108 -8.20 0.81 0.85
N GLN A 109 -8.47 0.34 -0.36
CA GLN A 109 -7.73 -0.79 -0.93
C GLN A 109 -6.29 -0.37 -1.22
N LEU A 110 -5.33 -1.19 -0.77
CA LEU A 110 -3.90 -0.96 -0.98
C LEU A 110 -3.40 -1.63 -2.25
N TYR A 111 -3.32 -2.94 -2.22
CA TYR A 111 -2.72 -3.74 -3.27
C TYR A 111 -3.29 -5.15 -3.28
N THR A 112 -3.20 -5.81 -4.44
CA THR A 112 -3.54 -7.22 -4.59
C THR A 112 -2.26 -8.00 -4.85
N PHE A 113 -1.98 -8.96 -3.99
CA PHE A 113 -0.82 -9.83 -4.09
C PHE A 113 -1.26 -11.20 -4.62
N ALA A 114 -0.55 -11.73 -5.62
CA ALA A 114 -0.88 -13.00 -6.26
C ALA A 114 0.37 -13.86 -6.53
N ASP A 115 1.36 -13.77 -5.64
CA ASP A 115 2.62 -14.51 -5.77
C ASP A 115 2.38 -16.02 -5.62
N ARG A 116 3.16 -16.85 -6.34
CA ARG A 116 2.97 -18.32 -6.39
C ARG A 116 3.13 -19.01 -5.04
N ASP A 117 4.02 -18.52 -4.19
CA ASP A 117 4.46 -19.18 -2.96
C ASP A 117 3.60 -18.86 -1.72
N ARG A 118 2.41 -18.24 -1.92
CA ARG A 118 1.52 -17.83 -0.82
C ARG A 118 0.75 -18.98 -0.19
N GLY A 119 0.44 -20.03 -0.94
CA GLY A 119 -0.23 -21.23 -0.45
C GLY A 119 0.77 -22.25 0.05
N LEU A 120 1.28 -22.12 1.28
CA LEU A 120 2.17 -23.14 1.86
C LEU A 120 1.48 -24.52 1.85
N GLY A 121 1.81 -25.35 0.85
CA GLY A 121 1.43 -26.76 0.78
C GLY A 121 0.03 -27.07 0.25
N SER A 122 -0.71 -26.11 -0.30
CA SER A 122 -1.97 -26.36 -1.02
C SER A 122 -1.79 -26.14 -2.53
N ASP A 123 -2.41 -26.99 -3.35
CA ASP A 123 -2.52 -26.80 -4.81
C ASP A 123 -3.40 -25.58 -5.19
N GLN A 124 -3.91 -24.84 -4.21
CA GLN A 124 -4.73 -23.66 -4.42
C GLN A 124 -3.89 -22.40 -4.49
N ARG A 125 -4.10 -21.63 -5.54
CA ARG A 125 -3.53 -20.29 -5.67
C ARG A 125 -4.30 -19.30 -4.77
N VAL A 126 -3.59 -18.61 -3.88
CA VAL A 126 -4.19 -17.60 -2.99
C VAL A 126 -3.90 -16.19 -3.54
N ILE A 127 -4.95 -15.40 -3.68
CA ILE A 127 -4.88 -13.96 -4.00
C ILE A 127 -5.18 -13.20 -2.71
N SER A 128 -4.24 -12.41 -2.20
CA SER A 128 -4.45 -11.57 -1.02
C SER A 128 -4.76 -10.13 -1.42
N ILE A 129 -5.92 -9.64 -1.00
CA ILE A 129 -6.37 -8.28 -1.26
C ILE A 129 -6.24 -7.50 0.04
N SER A 130 -5.32 -6.52 0.05
CA SER A 130 -5.01 -5.77 1.26
C SER A 130 -5.68 -4.40 1.29
N TYR A 131 -6.00 -3.95 2.51
CA TYR A 131 -6.66 -2.68 2.79
C TYR A 131 -5.93 -1.92 3.90
N LEU A 132 -5.92 -0.60 3.79
CA LEU A 132 -5.53 0.32 4.85
C LEU A 132 -6.78 0.82 5.57
N GLY A 133 -6.82 0.67 6.88
CA GLY A 133 -7.83 1.27 7.74
C GLY A 133 -7.19 2.24 8.73
N LEU A 134 -7.82 3.38 8.94
CA LEU A 134 -7.40 4.38 9.93
C LEU A 134 -8.44 4.45 11.04
N THR A 135 -7.97 4.41 12.28
CA THR A 135 -8.86 4.41 13.45
C THR A 135 -8.16 4.97 14.66
N ARG A 136 -8.90 5.15 15.73
CA ARG A 136 -8.36 5.47 17.07
C ARG A 136 -8.16 4.18 17.85
N GLU A 137 -7.04 4.07 18.57
CA GLU A 137 -6.78 2.92 19.42
C GLU A 137 -7.88 2.79 20.50
N GLN A 138 -8.45 1.62 20.56
CA GLN A 138 -9.35 1.20 21.64
C GLN A 138 -8.79 -0.10 22.23
N PRO A 139 -9.10 -0.43 23.49
CA PRO A 139 -8.71 -1.72 24.05
C PRO A 139 -9.14 -2.83 23.09
N ALA A 140 -8.18 -3.64 22.67
CA ALA A 140 -8.47 -4.78 21.82
C ALA A 140 -9.27 -5.78 22.66
N ALA A 141 -10.49 -6.07 22.25
CA ALA A 141 -11.35 -7.10 22.83
C ALA A 141 -11.70 -8.05 21.70
N GLY A 142 -11.55 -9.36 21.91
CA GLY A 142 -11.90 -10.35 20.90
C GLY A 142 -11.27 -11.69 21.20
N ASP A 143 -11.71 -12.73 20.50
CA ASP A 143 -11.32 -14.13 20.72
C ASP A 143 -9.89 -14.45 20.21
N TYR A 144 -9.19 -13.50 19.57
CA TYR A 144 -7.96 -13.74 18.78
C TYR A 144 -6.71 -13.04 19.32
N GLU A 145 -6.60 -12.77 20.60
CA GLU A 145 -5.41 -12.10 21.20
C GLU A 145 -4.94 -10.88 20.39
N ALA A 146 -5.88 -10.01 20.07
CA ALA A 146 -5.59 -8.80 19.32
C ALA A 146 -4.78 -7.81 20.17
N SER A 147 -3.74 -7.20 19.60
CA SER A 147 -2.89 -6.24 20.29
C SER A 147 -2.40 -5.12 19.39
N TRP A 148 -2.34 -3.91 19.93
CA TRP A 148 -1.74 -2.76 19.25
C TRP A 148 -0.23 -2.76 19.45
N GLN A 149 0.54 -2.78 18.36
CA GLN A 149 2.01 -2.80 18.37
C GLN A 149 2.55 -1.56 17.69
N SER A 150 3.67 -1.00 18.19
CA SER A 150 4.40 0.00 17.42
C SER A 150 4.88 -0.62 16.11
N TRP A 151 4.62 0.02 14.98
CA TRP A 151 5.11 -0.50 13.70
C TRP A 151 6.63 -0.44 13.57
N TYR A 152 7.31 0.40 14.41
CA TYR A 152 8.77 0.46 14.45
C TYR A 152 9.42 -0.81 15.04
N LEU A 153 8.67 -1.68 15.72
CA LEU A 153 9.16 -3.01 16.08
C LEU A 153 9.42 -3.89 14.85
N TYR A 154 8.67 -3.65 13.80
CA TYR A 154 8.83 -4.35 12.52
C TYR A 154 9.82 -3.65 11.59
N PHE A 155 9.95 -2.33 11.68
CA PHE A 155 10.80 -1.50 10.82
C PHE A 155 11.61 -0.52 11.67
N PRO A 156 12.58 -0.98 12.50
CA PRO A 156 13.29 -0.11 13.43
C PRO A 156 14.16 0.96 12.75
N TRP A 157 14.46 0.80 11.47
CA TRP A 157 15.18 1.78 10.65
C TRP A 157 14.31 2.93 10.13
N GLU A 158 12.99 2.85 10.31
CA GLU A 158 12.04 3.84 9.81
C GLU A 158 11.77 4.99 10.78
N ASP A 159 12.18 4.87 12.05
CA ASP A 159 12.01 5.92 13.06
C ASP A 159 13.24 6.82 13.15
N GLN A 160 13.22 7.93 12.43
CA GLN A 160 14.30 8.92 12.46
C GLN A 160 13.95 10.17 13.28
N ARG A 161 12.95 10.11 14.16
CA ARG A 161 12.56 11.24 15.02
C ARG A 161 13.63 11.66 16.01
N LEU A 162 14.47 10.72 16.43
CA LEU A 162 15.60 10.94 17.33
C LEU A 162 16.96 10.98 16.59
N GLY A 163 16.96 11.12 15.28
CA GLY A 163 18.12 11.01 14.41
C GLY A 163 18.15 9.71 13.62
N VAL A 164 19.21 9.50 12.84
CA VAL A 164 19.39 8.26 12.07
C VAL A 164 19.57 7.10 13.05
N PRO A 165 18.74 6.03 12.98
CA PRO A 165 18.90 4.88 13.86
C PRO A 165 20.23 4.17 13.63
N ALA A 166 20.96 3.89 14.71
CA ALA A 166 22.28 3.24 14.66
C ALA A 166 22.25 1.89 13.89
N ILE A 167 21.14 1.17 13.90
CA ILE A 167 20.96 -0.07 13.12
C ILE A 167 21.26 0.12 11.62
N ILE A 168 21.07 1.32 11.07
CA ILE A 168 21.35 1.60 9.65
C ILE A 168 22.84 1.49 9.41
N ASP A 169 23.65 2.21 10.17
CA ASP A 169 25.11 2.27 9.99
C ASP A 169 25.80 0.99 10.53
N ASP A 170 25.34 0.47 11.67
CA ASP A 170 25.99 -0.64 12.35
C ASP A 170 25.67 -2.00 11.72
N VAL A 171 24.47 -2.18 11.15
CA VAL A 171 24.01 -3.49 10.69
C VAL A 171 23.60 -3.48 9.21
N LEU A 172 22.72 -2.54 8.80
CA LEU A 172 22.13 -2.60 7.47
C LEU A 172 23.15 -2.31 6.37
N LEU A 173 23.87 -1.19 6.46
CA LEU A 173 24.79 -0.76 5.41
C LEU A 173 25.98 -1.73 5.22
N PRO A 174 26.64 -2.24 6.27
CA PRO A 174 27.71 -3.24 6.08
C PRO A 174 27.21 -4.51 5.36
N ASN A 175 26.06 -5.04 5.76
CA ASN A 175 25.48 -6.24 5.14
C ASN A 175 24.99 -6.00 3.71
N LEU A 176 24.37 -4.84 3.44
CA LEU A 176 23.93 -4.47 2.10
C LEU A 176 25.12 -4.22 1.16
N THR A 177 26.21 -3.65 1.67
CA THR A 177 27.45 -3.49 0.90
C THR A 177 28.03 -4.85 0.55
N ALA A 178 28.12 -5.79 1.51
CA ALA A 178 28.53 -7.15 1.24
C ALA A 178 27.63 -7.86 0.21
N PHE A 179 26.31 -7.67 0.29
CA PHE A 179 25.38 -8.16 -0.72
C PHE A 179 25.64 -7.57 -2.11
N ALA A 180 25.98 -6.29 -2.20
CA ALA A 180 26.32 -5.66 -3.48
C ALA A 180 27.67 -6.18 -4.04
N GLU A 181 28.67 -6.34 -3.18
CA GLU A 181 29.99 -6.86 -3.57
C GLU A 181 29.91 -8.34 -4.03
N ALA A 182 29.01 -9.14 -3.48
CA ALA A 182 28.77 -10.51 -3.88
C ALA A 182 28.06 -10.65 -5.24
N ALA A 183 27.81 -9.56 -5.96
CA ALA A 183 27.18 -9.60 -7.26
C ALA A 183 28.08 -10.30 -8.30
N PRO A 184 27.53 -11.14 -9.20
CA PRO A 184 28.30 -11.93 -10.16
C PRO A 184 29.03 -11.09 -11.23
N ASN A 185 28.64 -9.83 -11.41
CA ASN A 185 29.27 -8.93 -12.37
C ASN A 185 29.19 -7.46 -11.92
N ARG A 186 30.01 -6.61 -12.57
CA ARG A 186 30.13 -5.19 -12.26
C ARG A 186 28.81 -4.42 -12.45
N LEU A 187 28.02 -4.77 -13.46
CA LEU A 187 26.76 -4.08 -13.75
C LEU A 187 25.75 -4.28 -12.61
N LEU A 188 25.53 -5.51 -12.18
CA LEU A 188 24.61 -5.85 -11.09
C LEU A 188 25.12 -5.27 -9.74
N ARG A 189 26.46 -5.30 -9.51
CA ARG A 189 27.03 -4.62 -8.35
C ARG A 189 26.68 -3.14 -8.31
N GLN A 190 26.85 -2.44 -9.43
CA GLN A 190 26.55 -1.00 -9.52
C GLN A 190 25.05 -0.73 -9.34
N GLU A 191 24.20 -1.57 -9.90
CA GLU A 191 22.75 -1.48 -9.72
C GLU A 191 22.36 -1.64 -8.25
N ARG A 192 22.88 -2.65 -7.55
CA ARG A 192 22.65 -2.86 -6.12
C ARG A 192 23.11 -1.67 -5.29
N LEU A 193 24.32 -1.14 -5.52
CA LEU A 193 24.83 0.06 -4.84
C LEU A 193 23.93 1.27 -5.06
N ASN A 194 23.48 1.50 -6.29
CA ASN A 194 22.55 2.59 -6.61
C ASN A 194 21.20 2.43 -5.89
N ARG A 195 20.64 1.22 -5.84
CA ARG A 195 19.41 0.93 -5.09
C ARG A 195 19.60 1.21 -3.59
N ILE A 196 20.69 0.76 -3.00
CA ILE A 196 21.04 1.03 -1.60
C ILE A 196 21.11 2.55 -1.37
N ALA A 197 21.84 3.27 -2.20
CA ALA A 197 22.00 4.72 -2.06
C ALA A 197 20.66 5.47 -2.19
N VAL A 198 19.77 5.08 -3.12
CA VAL A 198 18.46 5.71 -3.26
C VAL A 198 17.55 5.38 -2.09
N THR A 199 17.51 4.13 -1.65
CA THR A 199 16.55 3.69 -0.63
C THR A 199 16.92 4.15 0.78
N PHE A 200 18.22 4.30 1.07
CA PHE A 200 18.73 4.74 2.38
C PHE A 200 19.23 6.19 2.41
N GLY A 201 19.10 6.92 1.29
CA GLY A 201 19.45 8.33 1.26
C GLY A 201 20.94 8.59 1.39
N LEU A 202 21.79 7.79 0.73
CA LEU A 202 23.26 7.90 0.75
C LEU A 202 23.78 8.68 -0.46
N ASP A 203 25.07 9.02 -0.43
CA ASP A 203 25.78 9.69 -1.53
C ASP A 203 25.08 10.99 -1.98
N GLY A 204 24.67 11.81 -1.02
CA GLY A 204 23.97 13.07 -1.27
C GLY A 204 22.51 12.94 -1.69
N LYS A 205 21.99 11.72 -1.79
CA LYS A 205 20.54 11.49 -2.00
C LYS A 205 19.79 11.71 -0.68
N PRO A 206 18.60 12.30 -0.74
CA PRO A 206 17.82 12.50 0.47
C PRO A 206 17.16 11.21 0.94
N TRP A 207 17.00 11.06 2.26
CA TRP A 207 16.08 10.07 2.80
C TRP A 207 14.64 10.35 2.33
N ASN A 208 13.97 9.33 1.80
CA ASN A 208 12.58 9.41 1.40
C ASN A 208 11.75 8.46 2.27
N GLU A 209 10.89 9.02 3.11
CA GLU A 209 10.04 8.29 4.03
C GLU A 209 9.00 7.39 3.33
N GLU A 210 8.72 7.60 2.06
CA GLU A 210 7.77 6.78 1.29
C GLU A 210 8.36 5.44 0.81
N LEU A 211 9.70 5.30 0.84
CA LEU A 211 10.39 4.10 0.33
C LEU A 211 10.43 2.91 1.33
N VAL A 212 9.45 2.80 2.22
CA VAL A 212 9.38 1.72 3.22
C VAL A 212 9.34 0.34 2.57
N LEU A 213 8.50 0.16 1.56
CA LEU A 213 8.38 -1.10 0.84
C LEU A 213 9.69 -1.45 0.12
N GLN A 214 10.30 -0.48 -0.56
CA GLN A 214 11.54 -0.68 -1.30
C GLN A 214 12.71 -1.06 -0.36
N ARG A 215 12.80 -0.46 0.84
CA ARG A 215 13.76 -0.86 1.88
C ARG A 215 13.51 -2.28 2.34
N TYR A 216 12.26 -2.62 2.64
CA TYR A 216 11.89 -3.97 3.05
C TYR A 216 12.24 -5.01 1.97
N GLU A 217 11.88 -4.76 0.71
CA GLU A 217 12.17 -5.66 -0.42
C GLU A 217 13.66 -5.83 -0.67
N LEU A 218 14.45 -4.75 -0.55
CA LEU A 218 15.90 -4.81 -0.66
C LEU A 218 16.52 -5.68 0.45
N LEU A 219 16.07 -5.51 1.70
CA LEU A 219 16.51 -6.33 2.84
C LEU A 219 16.08 -7.79 2.70
N TYR A 220 14.90 -8.04 2.14
CA TYR A 220 14.42 -9.39 1.82
C TYR A 220 15.30 -10.05 0.75
N GLU A 221 15.54 -9.38 -0.36
CA GLU A 221 16.42 -9.87 -1.45
C GLU A 221 17.83 -10.18 -0.95
N ALA A 222 18.38 -9.32 -0.13
CA ALA A 222 19.69 -9.51 0.48
C ALA A 222 19.74 -10.60 1.57
N GLY A 223 18.60 -11.21 1.93
CA GLY A 223 18.53 -12.25 2.97
C GLY A 223 18.77 -11.74 4.39
N LEU A 224 18.52 -10.46 4.66
CA LEU A 224 18.89 -9.81 5.93
C LEU A 224 17.80 -9.83 6.99
N ILE A 225 16.57 -10.18 6.62
CA ILE A 225 15.41 -10.21 7.53
C ILE A 225 14.87 -11.64 7.72
N PRO A 226 14.17 -11.91 8.84
CA PRO A 226 13.72 -13.26 9.18
C PRO A 226 12.85 -13.93 8.11
N GLU A 227 11.98 -13.16 7.43
CA GLU A 227 11.09 -13.68 6.39
C GLU A 227 11.88 -14.28 5.20
N ALA A 228 12.97 -13.62 4.81
CA ALA A 228 13.82 -14.10 3.71
C ALA A 228 14.54 -15.43 4.04
N ARG A 229 14.73 -15.71 5.31
CA ARG A 229 15.46 -16.89 5.81
C ARG A 229 14.57 -18.09 6.07
N ARG A 230 13.25 -17.93 6.11
CA ARG A 230 12.33 -19.07 6.28
C ARG A 230 12.46 -20.12 5.17
N ALA A 231 12.68 -19.67 3.94
CA ALA A 231 12.87 -20.54 2.79
C ALA A 231 14.33 -21.03 2.64
N LYS A 232 15.26 -20.52 3.45
CA LYS A 232 16.70 -20.76 3.38
C LYS A 232 17.30 -20.93 4.80
N PRO A 233 16.90 -21.97 5.54
CA PRO A 233 17.36 -22.19 6.92
C PRO A 233 18.89 -22.32 7.06
N GLU A 234 19.56 -22.76 5.98
CA GLU A 234 21.00 -22.90 5.90
C GLU A 234 21.76 -21.57 6.08
N LEU A 235 21.12 -20.43 5.87
CA LEU A 235 21.72 -19.12 6.08
C LEU A 235 21.79 -18.72 7.56
N GLY A 236 21.24 -19.52 8.48
CA GLY A 236 21.18 -19.21 9.89
C GLY A 236 20.24 -18.03 10.24
N PRO A 237 20.33 -17.46 11.46
CA PRO A 237 19.48 -16.36 11.90
C PRO A 237 19.72 -15.09 11.08
N ALA A 238 18.67 -14.28 10.90
CA ALA A 238 18.77 -13.00 10.20
C ALA A 238 19.62 -12.01 11.02
N PRO A 239 20.54 -11.26 10.37
CA PRO A 239 21.41 -10.32 11.07
C PRO A 239 20.67 -9.07 11.56
N VAL A 240 19.52 -8.73 10.94
CA VAL A 240 18.75 -7.53 11.30
C VAL A 240 17.77 -7.83 12.42
N PRO A 241 17.95 -7.29 13.63
CA PRO A 241 17.04 -7.49 14.74
C PRO A 241 15.74 -6.72 14.48
N SER A 242 14.69 -7.45 14.17
CA SER A 242 13.36 -6.88 13.93
C SER A 242 12.29 -7.95 14.11
N ARG A 243 11.08 -7.53 14.49
CA ARG A 243 9.95 -8.47 14.64
C ARG A 243 9.49 -8.96 13.27
N SER A 244 9.30 -10.27 13.15
CA SER A 244 8.78 -10.89 11.93
C SER A 244 7.28 -11.06 11.97
N MET A 245 6.67 -11.20 10.78
CA MET A 245 5.27 -11.58 10.63
C MET A 245 5.13 -12.90 9.86
N VAL A 246 3.94 -13.54 9.97
CA VAL A 246 3.61 -14.73 9.18
C VAL A 246 3.47 -14.37 7.70
N LEU A 247 3.70 -15.33 6.84
CA LEU A 247 3.59 -15.17 5.38
C LEU A 247 4.29 -13.87 4.92
N ASP A 248 3.58 -13.04 4.18
CA ASP A 248 4.04 -11.74 3.71
C ASP A 248 3.31 -10.55 4.37
N HIS A 249 2.70 -10.78 5.54
CA HIS A 249 1.99 -9.73 6.26
C HIS A 249 2.87 -8.51 6.57
N ARG A 250 4.18 -8.70 6.80
CA ARG A 250 5.11 -7.58 6.98
C ARG A 250 5.34 -6.79 5.68
N ARG A 251 5.37 -7.45 4.53
CA ARG A 251 5.40 -6.78 3.21
C ARG A 251 4.14 -5.95 2.98
N ILE A 252 2.98 -6.50 3.33
CA ILE A 252 1.70 -5.80 3.28
C ILE A 252 1.70 -4.60 4.22
N LEU A 253 2.22 -4.74 5.45
CA LEU A 253 2.37 -3.63 6.38
C LEU A 253 3.31 -2.55 5.82
N ALA A 254 4.45 -2.91 5.24
CA ALA A 254 5.36 -1.96 4.57
C ALA A 254 4.66 -1.19 3.45
N THR A 255 3.82 -1.87 2.65
CA THR A 255 2.99 -1.25 1.61
C THR A 255 1.99 -0.26 2.20
N GLY A 256 1.33 -0.62 3.30
CA GLY A 256 0.40 0.25 4.02
C GLY A 256 1.06 1.51 4.57
N ILE A 257 2.24 1.37 5.20
CA ILE A 257 3.02 2.49 5.73
C ILE A 257 3.45 3.42 4.58
N ALA A 258 4.02 2.88 3.50
CA ALA A 258 4.44 3.66 2.33
C ALA A 258 3.27 4.46 1.74
N ARG A 259 2.10 3.80 1.56
CA ARG A 259 0.88 4.43 1.07
C ARG A 259 0.39 5.54 2.01
N LEU A 260 0.37 5.29 3.31
CA LEU A 260 -0.08 6.28 4.30
C LEU A 260 0.84 7.49 4.32
N ARG A 261 2.17 7.29 4.33
CA ARG A 261 3.18 8.36 4.29
C ARG A 261 3.07 9.22 3.03
N ALA A 262 2.83 8.63 1.87
CA ALA A 262 2.54 9.37 0.65
C ALA A 262 1.22 10.14 0.76
N LYS A 263 0.17 9.49 1.28
CA LYS A 263 -1.18 10.06 1.32
C LYS A 263 -1.33 11.25 2.26
N ILE A 264 -0.71 11.21 3.45
CA ILE A 264 -0.79 12.33 4.41
C ILE A 264 -0.20 13.64 3.89
N LYS A 265 0.60 13.61 2.82
CA LYS A 265 1.13 14.82 2.17
C LYS A 265 0.08 15.58 1.35
N TYR A 266 -0.92 14.86 0.82
CA TYR A 266 -1.86 15.41 -0.15
C TYR A 266 -3.33 15.30 0.29
N HIS A 267 -3.63 14.45 1.27
CA HIS A 267 -4.98 14.21 1.77
C HIS A 267 -5.05 14.35 3.28
N PRO A 268 -6.13 14.90 3.82
CA PRO A 268 -6.28 15.16 5.26
C PRO A 268 -6.67 13.90 6.06
N VAL A 269 -6.25 12.71 5.65
CA VAL A 269 -6.60 11.42 6.28
C VAL A 269 -6.07 11.28 7.71
N VAL A 270 -5.08 12.09 8.10
CA VAL A 270 -4.53 12.11 9.46
C VAL A 270 -5.59 12.45 10.52
N PHE A 271 -6.65 13.16 10.15
CA PHE A 271 -7.72 13.53 11.08
C PHE A 271 -8.59 12.36 11.52
N GLU A 272 -8.60 11.25 10.77
CA GLU A 272 -9.25 9.99 11.18
C GLU A 272 -8.58 9.35 12.42
N LEU A 273 -7.31 9.72 12.68
CA LEU A 273 -6.51 9.21 13.80
C LEU A 273 -6.62 10.08 15.06
N LEU A 274 -7.25 11.23 14.95
CA LEU A 274 -7.36 12.21 16.03
C LEU A 274 -8.77 12.21 16.65
N PRO A 275 -8.91 12.62 17.90
CA PRO A 275 -10.23 12.90 18.48
C PRO A 275 -10.91 14.05 17.72
N ASP A 276 -12.22 14.21 17.91
CA ASP A 276 -13.01 15.23 17.23
C ASP A 276 -12.51 16.67 17.53
N THR A 277 -11.94 16.86 18.72
CA THR A 277 -11.24 18.09 19.11
C THR A 277 -9.83 17.75 19.57
N PHE A 278 -8.85 18.50 19.10
CA PHE A 278 -7.42 18.26 19.34
C PHE A 278 -6.63 19.57 19.39
N THR A 279 -5.45 19.52 19.95
CA THR A 279 -4.48 20.63 19.91
C THR A 279 -3.61 20.53 18.66
N LEU A 280 -3.07 21.65 18.16
CA LEU A 280 -2.10 21.61 17.05
C LEU A 280 -0.85 20.79 17.37
N LEU A 281 -0.49 20.65 18.65
CA LEU A 281 0.61 19.80 19.08
C LEU A 281 0.27 18.31 18.91
N GLN A 282 -0.97 17.90 19.23
CA GLN A 282 -1.41 16.53 18.99
C GLN A 282 -1.42 16.20 17.50
N LEU A 283 -1.92 17.10 16.66
CA LEU A 283 -1.86 16.93 15.20
C LEU A 283 -0.41 16.84 14.71
N GLN A 284 0.50 17.72 15.15
CA GLN A 284 1.92 17.67 14.80
C GLN A 284 2.55 16.34 15.18
N ARG A 285 2.36 15.89 16.44
CA ARG A 285 2.91 14.60 16.91
C ARG A 285 2.35 13.41 16.16
N CYS A 286 1.07 13.46 15.76
CA CYS A 286 0.48 12.42 14.93
C CYS A 286 1.18 12.35 13.56
N VAL A 287 1.40 13.48 12.90
CA VAL A 287 2.10 13.56 11.62
C VAL A 287 3.55 13.09 11.75
N GLU A 288 4.27 13.53 12.78
CA GLU A 288 5.66 13.13 13.07
C GLU A 288 5.78 11.62 13.32
N ALA A 289 4.83 11.06 14.09
CA ALA A 289 4.75 9.63 14.34
C ALA A 289 4.64 8.82 13.06
N LEU A 290 3.72 9.21 12.16
CA LEU A 290 3.52 8.53 10.88
C LEU A 290 4.71 8.72 9.93
N ALA A 291 5.24 9.95 9.84
CA ALA A 291 6.36 10.26 8.95
C ALA A 291 7.69 9.63 9.40
N GLY A 292 7.82 9.33 10.69
CA GLY A 292 9.08 8.83 11.27
C GLY A 292 10.16 9.91 11.37
N ARG A 293 9.79 11.20 11.33
CA ARG A 293 10.71 12.32 11.48
C ARG A 293 10.01 13.53 12.09
N LEU A 294 10.77 14.39 12.73
CA LEU A 294 10.25 15.64 13.26
C LEU A 294 9.98 16.65 12.14
N VAL A 295 8.98 17.50 12.35
CA VAL A 295 8.67 18.62 11.48
C VAL A 295 8.91 19.93 12.22
N HIS A 296 9.36 20.98 11.49
CA HIS A 296 9.61 22.28 12.10
C HIS A 296 8.30 22.91 12.56
N LYS A 297 8.16 23.13 13.88
CA LYS A 297 6.92 23.56 14.55
C LYS A 297 6.27 24.78 13.92
N GLN A 298 7.05 25.83 13.61
CA GLN A 298 6.50 27.07 13.04
C GLN A 298 6.00 26.87 11.61
N ASN A 299 6.76 26.13 10.78
CA ASN A 299 6.36 25.81 9.41
C ASN A 299 5.09 24.96 9.39
N PHE A 300 5.03 23.94 10.27
CA PHE A 300 3.85 23.10 10.42
C PHE A 300 2.60 23.93 10.72
N ARG A 301 2.66 24.77 11.77
CA ARG A 301 1.53 25.60 12.16
C ARG A 301 1.09 26.54 11.05
N ARG A 302 2.05 27.28 10.44
CA ARG A 302 1.76 28.18 9.32
C ARG A 302 1.05 27.48 8.18
N LEU A 303 1.49 26.28 7.80
CA LEU A 303 0.88 25.52 6.72
C LEU A 303 -0.52 25.01 7.05
N VAL A 304 -0.76 24.52 8.27
CA VAL A 304 -2.08 24.09 8.73
C VAL A 304 -3.07 25.28 8.70
N GLU A 305 -2.63 26.46 9.16
CA GLU A 305 -3.42 27.70 9.13
C GLU A 305 -3.69 28.19 7.71
N GLN A 306 -2.66 28.26 6.86
CA GLN A 306 -2.80 28.68 5.46
C GLN A 306 -3.73 27.77 4.65
N GLN A 307 -3.72 26.49 4.95
CA GLN A 307 -4.60 25.53 4.28
C GLN A 307 -6.01 25.49 4.86
N GLN A 308 -6.27 26.23 5.94
CA GLN A 308 -7.57 26.28 6.61
C GLN A 308 -8.17 24.91 6.91
N LEU A 309 -7.32 23.91 7.20
CA LEU A 309 -7.75 22.54 7.48
C LEU A 309 -8.49 22.40 8.80
N VAL A 310 -8.25 23.32 9.72
CA VAL A 310 -8.79 23.28 11.08
C VAL A 310 -9.43 24.62 11.46
N GLU A 311 -10.39 24.57 12.35
CA GLU A 311 -11.01 25.75 12.96
C GLU A 311 -10.92 25.68 14.47
N GLU A 312 -10.83 26.86 15.12
CA GLU A 312 -10.82 26.97 16.59
C GLU A 312 -12.22 26.67 17.14
N THR A 313 -12.29 25.85 18.18
CA THR A 313 -13.57 25.51 18.85
C THR A 313 -13.98 26.57 19.91
N GLY A 314 -13.10 27.52 20.23
CA GLY A 314 -13.25 28.42 21.37
C GLY A 314 -12.96 27.78 22.72
N GLN A 315 -12.66 26.50 22.77
CA GLN A 315 -12.36 25.75 24.00
C GLN A 315 -10.85 25.61 24.21
N MET A 316 -10.47 25.36 25.47
CA MET A 316 -9.08 25.11 25.87
C MET A 316 -8.95 23.69 26.40
N SER A 317 -7.80 23.05 26.10
CA SER A 317 -7.47 21.72 26.63
C SER A 317 -7.21 21.82 28.15
N GLN A 318 -7.79 20.87 28.89
CA GLN A 318 -7.58 20.74 30.34
C GLN A 318 -6.46 19.70 30.67
N ASP A 319 -6.05 18.89 29.69
CA ASP A 319 -5.16 17.70 29.90
C ASP A 319 -3.67 18.03 29.85
N THR A 320 -3.25 19.26 29.75
CA THR A 320 -1.85 19.60 29.59
C THR A 320 -1.21 20.01 30.91
N ARG A 321 -0.16 19.29 31.35
CA ARG A 321 0.81 19.82 32.32
C ARG A 321 1.47 21.06 31.68
N GLY A 322 0.96 22.25 31.94
CA GLY A 322 1.46 23.51 31.39
C GLY A 322 0.34 24.51 31.06
N ARG A 323 0.66 25.51 30.20
CA ARG A 323 -0.31 26.52 29.77
C ARG A 323 -1.43 25.85 28.94
N PRO A 324 -2.72 26.13 29.24
CA PRO A 324 -3.83 25.60 28.45
C PRO A 324 -3.66 25.88 26.96
N ALA A 325 -3.90 24.88 26.12
CA ALA A 325 -3.78 24.98 24.67
C ALA A 325 -5.17 25.10 24.02
N LYS A 326 -5.27 25.90 22.95
CA LYS A 326 -6.49 26.01 22.15
C LYS A 326 -6.84 24.65 21.52
N LEU A 327 -8.13 24.31 21.53
CA LEU A 327 -8.68 23.17 20.85
C LEU A 327 -9.18 23.54 19.46
N PHE A 328 -8.91 22.66 18.52
CA PHE A 328 -9.29 22.78 17.13
C PHE A 328 -10.12 21.56 16.72
N ARG A 329 -10.90 21.70 15.65
CA ARG A 329 -11.56 20.59 14.97
C ARG A 329 -11.25 20.62 13.48
N PHE A 330 -11.35 19.48 12.82
CA PHE A 330 -11.17 19.38 11.39
C PHE A 330 -12.38 19.96 10.64
N ARG A 331 -12.13 20.81 9.66
CA ARG A 331 -13.15 21.37 8.76
C ARG A 331 -13.49 20.37 7.67
N ARG A 332 -14.54 19.56 7.87
CA ARG A 332 -14.94 18.52 6.91
C ARG A 332 -15.44 19.09 5.58
N GLU A 333 -15.94 20.31 5.56
CA GLU A 333 -16.40 21.04 4.37
C GLU A 333 -15.29 21.17 3.33
N ILE A 334 -14.03 21.24 3.75
CA ILE A 334 -12.86 21.27 2.89
C ILE A 334 -12.76 20.03 1.96
N LEU A 335 -13.25 18.88 2.40
CA LEU A 335 -13.26 17.68 1.56
C LEU A 335 -14.11 17.87 0.31
N THR A 336 -15.22 18.59 0.43
CA THR A 336 -16.12 18.90 -0.69
C THR A 336 -15.57 20.05 -1.52
N GLU A 337 -15.02 21.09 -0.90
CA GLU A 337 -14.45 22.25 -1.57
C GLU A 337 -13.19 21.90 -2.39
N ARG A 338 -12.40 20.90 -1.92
CA ARG A 338 -11.10 20.53 -2.51
C ARG A 338 -11.08 19.15 -3.17
N ALA A 339 -12.21 18.56 -3.45
CA ALA A 339 -12.29 17.28 -4.17
C ALA A 339 -11.52 17.31 -5.51
N ILE A 340 -11.25 18.49 -6.05
CA ILE A 340 -10.55 18.73 -7.33
C ILE A 340 -9.08 19.17 -7.11
N VAL A 341 -8.74 19.74 -5.95
CA VAL A 341 -7.38 20.30 -5.68
C VAL A 341 -6.81 19.61 -4.45
N GLY A 342 -5.78 18.78 -4.62
CA GLY A 342 -5.14 18.07 -3.51
C GLY A 342 -4.70 19.02 -2.37
N THR A 343 -4.82 18.57 -1.12
CA THR A 343 -4.32 19.26 0.08
C THR A 343 -2.91 18.81 0.41
N LYS A 344 -1.97 19.74 0.57
CA LYS A 344 -0.61 19.44 1.04
C LYS A 344 -0.56 19.59 2.55
N LEU A 345 -0.30 18.51 3.29
CA LEU A 345 0.17 18.61 4.67
C LEU A 345 1.68 18.89 4.68
N PRO A 346 2.19 19.65 5.68
CA PRO A 346 3.58 20.12 5.69
C PRO A 346 4.57 19.01 6.09
N ILE A 347 4.72 18.02 5.25
CA ILE A 347 5.76 16.97 5.39
C ILE A 347 6.87 17.22 4.36
N SER A 348 6.81 18.34 3.61
CA SER A 348 7.84 18.68 2.66
C SER A 348 9.13 19.11 3.37
N ARG A 349 10.25 18.74 2.79
CA ARG A 349 11.61 19.01 3.25
C ARG A 349 11.82 20.51 3.49
N SER A 350 12.41 20.84 4.63
CA SER A 350 13.17 22.08 4.81
C SER A 350 14.48 22.00 4.05
#